data_2c79cb82210e7e9f11b85ba4d61ab31a
#
_entry.id   2c79cb82210e7e9f11b85ba4d61ab31a
#
_cell.length_a   1.000
_cell.length_b   1.000
_cell.length_c   1.000
_cell.angle_alpha   90.00
_cell.angle_beta   90.00
_cell.angle_gamma   90.00
#
_symmetry.space_group_name_H-M   'P 1'
#
loop_
_entity.id
_entity.type
_entity.pdbx_description
1 polymer ?
#
loop_
_entity_poly.entity_id
_entity_poly.type
_entity_poly.pdbx_seq_one_letter_code
_entity_poly.pdbx_strand_id
1 'polypeptide(L)'
;MNIVKIGGNVIDDAEKLAGFLYRFSRLPGKKILVHGGGKIATRVAGELGIESRMTEGRRITDAPMRDVVTMVYGGLVNKRMVAGLQSLGCNAIGLTGADGAAILSHKRPVKTIDYGYVGDVEKVNVPFITLLLQNGLSPVFAPLTFDAGGDILNTNADTQASEIARALSRGEAVNLVYCFEKKGVLKDAADDDSVISRLTPETYEQYKSEGIIYDGMIPKLDNAFAAIRAGVRKVIICDADDLAEAVEGSAGTTIEI
;
A
#
# COMPACT_ATOMS: atom_id res chain seq x y z
N MET A 1 -15.01 -5.98 -1.96
CA MET A 1 -14.27 -4.71 -2.07
C MET A 1 -12.79 -5.00 -2.25
N ASN A 2 -12.08 -4.17 -3.04
CA ASN A 2 -10.65 -4.34 -3.26
C ASN A 2 -9.88 -3.14 -2.70
N ILE A 3 -8.86 -3.40 -1.86
CA ILE A 3 -7.90 -2.41 -1.41
C ILE A 3 -6.60 -2.73 -2.12
N VAL A 4 -6.17 -1.82 -2.99
CA VAL A 4 -5.01 -2.03 -3.86
C VAL A 4 -3.87 -1.13 -3.38
N LYS A 5 -2.72 -1.72 -3.13
CA LYS A 5 -1.49 -0.96 -2.85
C LYS A 5 -0.55 -1.05 -4.04
N ILE A 6 -0.08 0.10 -4.53
CA ILE A 6 0.87 0.19 -5.63
C ILE A 6 2.26 0.62 -5.12
N GLY A 7 3.30 -0.05 -5.61
CA GLY A 7 4.70 0.20 -5.26
C GLY A 7 5.31 1.41 -6.00
N GLY A 8 6.46 1.87 -5.50
CA GLY A 8 7.13 3.06 -6.02
C GLY A 8 7.60 2.94 -7.47
N ASN A 9 8.08 1.78 -7.90
CA ASN A 9 8.64 1.60 -9.24
C ASN A 9 7.60 1.78 -10.36
N VAL A 10 6.35 1.37 -10.12
CA VAL A 10 5.26 1.62 -11.07
C VAL A 10 4.90 3.12 -11.10
N ILE A 11 4.99 3.80 -9.95
CA ILE A 11 4.68 5.23 -9.84
C ILE A 11 5.74 6.10 -10.53
N ASP A 12 6.99 5.63 -10.54
CA ASP A 12 8.14 6.36 -11.10
C ASP A 12 8.18 6.30 -12.63
N ASP A 13 7.45 5.36 -13.26
CA ASP A 13 7.33 5.17 -14.71
C ASP A 13 5.94 5.65 -15.18
N ALA A 14 5.92 6.62 -16.07
CA ALA A 14 4.68 7.26 -16.50
C ALA A 14 3.76 6.32 -17.30
N GLU A 15 4.33 5.42 -18.12
CA GLU A 15 3.57 4.47 -18.95
C GLU A 15 2.98 3.36 -18.06
N LYS A 16 3.80 2.80 -17.16
CA LYS A 16 3.34 1.79 -16.18
C LYS A 16 2.25 2.36 -15.30
N LEU A 17 2.42 3.59 -14.81
CA LEU A 17 1.42 4.25 -13.98
C LEU A 17 0.11 4.45 -14.77
N ALA A 18 0.17 4.92 -16.01
CA ALA A 18 -1.01 5.11 -16.85
C ALA A 18 -1.75 3.79 -17.10
N GLY A 19 -1.02 2.72 -17.43
CA GLY A 19 -1.57 1.37 -17.56
C GLY A 19 -2.23 0.86 -16.30
N PHE A 20 -1.57 1.02 -15.16
CA PHE A 20 -2.12 0.64 -13.86
C PHE A 20 -3.39 1.42 -13.52
N LEU A 21 -3.40 2.75 -13.68
CA LEU A 21 -4.59 3.58 -13.40
C LEU A 21 -5.77 3.19 -14.29
N TYR A 22 -5.52 2.85 -15.57
CA TYR A 22 -6.54 2.33 -16.45
C TYR A 22 -7.15 1.02 -15.90
N ARG A 23 -6.32 0.03 -15.53
CA ARG A 23 -6.79 -1.25 -14.97
C ARG A 23 -7.53 -1.04 -13.64
N PHE A 24 -6.98 -0.22 -12.74
CA PHE A 24 -7.64 0.10 -11.47
C PHE A 24 -9.00 0.77 -11.71
N SER A 25 -9.10 1.70 -12.68
CA SER A 25 -10.37 2.37 -12.98
C SER A 25 -11.48 1.38 -13.38
N ARG A 26 -11.12 0.27 -14.02
CA ARG A 26 -12.03 -0.78 -14.51
C ARG A 26 -12.37 -1.86 -13.51
N LEU A 27 -11.68 -1.93 -12.36
CA LEU A 27 -12.04 -2.88 -11.33
C LEU A 27 -13.51 -2.68 -10.89
N PRO A 28 -14.30 -3.75 -10.81
CA PRO A 28 -15.70 -3.65 -10.42
C PRO A 28 -15.86 -3.37 -8.92
N GLY A 29 -16.95 -2.72 -8.56
CA GLY A 29 -17.38 -2.50 -7.18
C GLY A 29 -16.54 -1.48 -6.44
N LYS A 30 -16.63 -1.50 -5.11
CA LYS A 30 -15.90 -0.59 -4.22
C LYS A 30 -14.41 -0.87 -4.24
N LYS A 31 -13.61 0.17 -4.33
CA LYS A 31 -12.15 0.07 -4.39
C LYS A 31 -11.46 1.24 -3.72
N ILE A 32 -10.33 0.97 -3.09
CA ILE A 32 -9.45 1.95 -2.46
C ILE A 32 -8.05 1.75 -3.04
N LEU A 33 -7.36 2.84 -3.33
CA LEU A 33 -5.96 2.84 -3.73
C LEU A 33 -5.10 3.39 -2.60
N VAL A 34 -3.99 2.70 -2.29
CA VAL A 34 -2.94 3.21 -1.40
C VAL A 34 -1.64 3.25 -2.21
N HIS A 35 -0.99 4.39 -2.25
CA HIS A 35 0.21 4.55 -3.08
C HIS A 35 1.49 4.76 -2.26
N GLY A 36 2.63 4.51 -2.89
CA GLY A 36 3.95 4.89 -2.38
C GLY A 36 4.41 6.24 -2.95
N GLY A 37 5.71 6.37 -3.22
CA GLY A 37 6.32 7.57 -3.80
C GLY A 37 7.73 7.86 -3.27
N GLY A 38 8.34 6.87 -2.62
CA GLY A 38 9.61 7.03 -1.90
C GLY A 38 10.76 7.55 -2.78
N LYS A 39 10.90 7.06 -4.02
CA LYS A 39 11.97 7.51 -4.94
C LYS A 39 11.78 8.98 -5.34
N ILE A 40 10.53 9.38 -5.64
CA ILE A 40 10.23 10.78 -5.98
C ILE A 40 10.56 11.69 -4.78
N ALA A 41 10.19 11.28 -3.56
CA ALA A 41 10.52 12.04 -2.35
C ALA A 41 12.03 12.12 -2.12
N THR A 42 12.80 11.05 -2.37
CA THR A 42 14.27 11.08 -2.28
C THR A 42 14.87 12.05 -3.28
N ARG A 43 14.39 12.05 -4.54
CA ARG A 43 14.86 12.97 -5.58
C ARG A 43 14.55 14.43 -5.20
N VAL A 44 13.32 14.73 -4.82
CA VAL A 44 12.91 16.09 -4.43
C VAL A 44 13.66 16.57 -3.19
N ALA A 45 13.87 15.71 -2.19
CA ALA A 45 14.70 16.03 -1.03
C ALA A 45 16.12 16.43 -1.44
N GLY A 46 16.76 15.66 -2.34
CA GLY A 46 18.09 15.97 -2.87
C GLY A 46 18.14 17.31 -3.62
N GLU A 47 17.12 17.61 -4.42
CA GLU A 47 17.00 18.92 -5.12
C GLU A 47 16.87 20.09 -4.14
N LEU A 48 16.30 19.86 -2.95
CA LEU A 48 16.17 20.84 -1.87
C LEU A 48 17.35 20.84 -0.88
N GLY A 49 18.39 20.02 -1.11
CA GLY A 49 19.54 19.89 -0.22
C GLY A 49 19.22 19.15 1.11
N ILE A 50 18.13 18.39 1.17
CA ILE A 50 17.71 17.63 2.34
C ILE A 50 18.18 16.17 2.20
N GLU A 51 18.97 15.70 3.16
CA GLU A 51 19.48 14.32 3.16
C GLU A 51 18.37 13.31 3.42
N SER A 52 18.26 12.30 2.56
CA SER A 52 17.32 11.20 2.71
C SER A 52 18.00 9.97 3.31
N ARG A 53 17.73 9.68 4.58
CA ARG A 53 18.29 8.53 5.29
C ARG A 53 17.26 7.40 5.39
N MET A 54 17.70 6.18 5.06
CA MET A 54 16.89 4.98 5.12
C MET A 54 17.51 3.97 6.08
N THR A 55 16.71 3.33 6.90
CA THR A 55 17.13 2.25 7.81
C THR A 55 16.06 1.17 7.85
N GLU A 56 16.45 -0.08 7.64
CA GLU A 56 15.54 -1.24 7.62
C GLU A 56 14.34 -1.04 6.67
N GLY A 57 14.61 -0.46 5.49
CA GLY A 57 13.58 -0.18 4.48
C GLY A 57 12.60 0.95 4.83
N ARG A 58 12.86 1.70 5.93
CA ARG A 58 12.04 2.82 6.40
C ARG A 58 12.82 4.12 6.32
N ARG A 59 12.14 5.21 5.98
CA ARG A 59 12.72 6.54 5.92
C ARG A 59 12.76 7.17 7.31
N ILE A 60 13.95 7.58 7.77
CA ILE A 60 14.06 8.51 8.89
C ILE A 60 13.47 9.83 8.44
N THR A 61 12.50 10.34 9.18
CA THR A 61 11.68 11.48 8.79
C THR A 61 11.79 12.56 9.86
N ASP A 62 12.82 13.38 9.77
CA ASP A 62 12.94 14.61 10.56
C ASP A 62 11.97 15.70 10.06
N ALA A 63 11.95 16.87 10.68
CA ALA A 63 10.98 17.91 10.33
C ALA A 63 11.12 18.39 8.85
N PRO A 64 12.32 18.66 8.30
CA PRO A 64 12.46 18.99 6.88
C PRO A 64 11.98 17.85 5.95
N MET A 65 12.32 16.61 6.29
CA MET A 65 11.90 15.46 5.50
C MET A 65 10.39 15.22 5.60
N ARG A 66 9.74 15.49 6.76
CA ARG A 66 8.29 15.45 6.90
C ARG A 66 7.61 16.40 5.91
N ASP A 67 8.12 17.60 5.79
CA ASP A 67 7.57 18.61 4.88
C ASP A 67 7.73 18.15 3.42
N VAL A 68 8.88 17.58 3.05
CA VAL A 68 9.11 16.98 1.71
C VAL A 68 8.11 15.85 1.42
N VAL A 69 7.98 14.88 2.32
CA VAL A 69 7.04 13.76 2.07
C VAL A 69 5.59 14.23 2.04
N THR A 70 5.24 15.26 2.81
CA THR A 70 3.90 15.86 2.76
C THR A 70 3.63 16.50 1.40
N MET A 71 4.54 17.32 0.88
CA MET A 71 4.43 17.93 -0.44
C MET A 71 4.38 16.88 -1.55
N VAL A 72 5.29 15.90 -1.48
CA VAL A 72 5.43 14.89 -2.55
C VAL A 72 4.30 13.88 -2.51
N TYR A 73 4.04 13.26 -1.36
CA TYR A 73 3.03 12.21 -1.30
C TYR A 73 1.61 12.78 -1.34
N GLY A 74 1.30 13.75 -0.47
CA GLY A 74 -0.04 14.33 -0.36
C GLY A 74 -0.41 15.25 -1.52
N GLY A 75 0.57 15.96 -2.06
CA GLY A 75 0.41 16.88 -3.19
C GLY A 75 0.70 16.22 -4.53
N LEU A 76 1.98 16.11 -4.88
CA LEU A 76 2.41 15.76 -6.24
C LEU A 76 1.90 14.39 -6.71
N VAL A 77 2.22 13.33 -5.96
CA VAL A 77 1.91 11.95 -6.38
C VAL A 77 0.41 11.69 -6.28
N ASN A 78 -0.19 12.01 -5.14
CA ASN A 78 -1.60 11.77 -4.90
C ASN A 78 -2.49 12.50 -5.93
N LYS A 79 -2.26 13.78 -6.17
CA LYS A 79 -3.10 14.56 -7.09
C LYS A 79 -2.91 14.19 -8.55
N ARG A 80 -1.70 13.76 -8.95
CA ARG A 80 -1.49 13.20 -10.30
C ARG A 80 -2.31 11.91 -10.51
N MET A 81 -2.31 11.01 -9.53
CA MET A 81 -3.12 9.77 -9.60
C MET A 81 -4.62 10.08 -9.64
N VAL A 82 -5.08 10.99 -8.79
CA VAL A 82 -6.50 11.39 -8.78
C VAL A 82 -6.90 11.99 -10.12
N ALA A 83 -6.11 12.91 -10.68
CA ALA A 83 -6.39 13.51 -11.98
C ALA A 83 -6.42 12.45 -13.10
N GLY A 84 -5.47 11.50 -13.09
CA GLY A 84 -5.45 10.37 -14.03
C GLY A 84 -6.67 9.46 -13.90
N LEU A 85 -7.11 9.14 -12.68
CA LEU A 85 -8.33 8.34 -12.45
C LEU A 85 -9.59 9.08 -12.87
N GLN A 86 -9.69 10.37 -12.58
CA GLN A 86 -10.83 11.20 -13.00
C GLN A 86 -10.94 11.27 -14.54
N SER A 87 -9.83 11.40 -15.26
CA SER A 87 -9.81 11.40 -16.73
C SER A 87 -10.28 10.07 -17.33
N LEU A 88 -10.21 8.98 -16.57
CA LEU A 88 -10.69 7.64 -16.92
C LEU A 88 -12.15 7.37 -16.47
N GLY A 89 -12.83 8.36 -15.92
CA GLY A 89 -14.19 8.24 -15.41
C GLY A 89 -14.30 7.53 -14.05
N CYS A 90 -13.18 7.30 -13.35
CA CYS A 90 -13.18 6.79 -11.99
C CYS A 90 -13.30 7.97 -11.01
N ASN A 91 -14.39 8.02 -10.25
CA ASN A 91 -14.66 9.13 -9.31
C ASN A 91 -13.74 9.03 -8.07
N ALA A 92 -12.48 9.40 -8.25
CA ALA A 92 -11.43 9.30 -7.25
C ALA A 92 -11.36 10.54 -6.36
N ILE A 93 -11.08 10.34 -5.07
CA ILE A 93 -10.77 11.39 -4.10
C ILE A 93 -9.42 11.13 -3.43
N GLY A 94 -8.52 12.10 -3.47
CA GLY A 94 -7.19 11.99 -2.88
C GLY A 94 -7.19 12.45 -1.42
N LEU A 95 -6.66 11.59 -0.55
CA LEU A 95 -6.67 11.75 0.90
C LEU A 95 -5.30 11.43 1.51
N THR A 96 -5.06 12.03 2.65
CA THR A 96 -4.12 11.57 3.69
C THR A 96 -4.93 11.01 4.86
N GLY A 97 -4.27 10.49 5.88
CA GLY A 97 -4.95 10.08 7.12
C GLY A 97 -5.56 11.24 7.90
N ALA A 98 -5.07 12.47 7.70
CA ALA A 98 -5.60 13.66 8.36
C ALA A 98 -6.96 14.10 7.80
N ASP A 99 -7.23 13.86 6.51
CA ASP A 99 -8.48 14.23 5.87
C ASP A 99 -9.64 13.42 6.47
N GLY A 100 -10.61 14.11 7.05
CA GLY A 100 -11.74 13.49 7.75
C GLY A 100 -11.33 12.61 8.94
N ALA A 101 -10.14 12.84 9.50
CA ALA A 101 -9.51 11.98 10.51
C ALA A 101 -9.54 10.49 10.11
N ALA A 102 -9.24 10.23 8.83
CA ALA A 102 -9.37 8.91 8.24
C ALA A 102 -8.45 7.86 8.88
N ILE A 103 -7.22 8.24 9.26
CA ILE A 103 -6.24 7.34 9.87
C ILE A 103 -5.44 8.07 10.94
N LEU A 104 -5.78 7.82 12.21
CA LEU A 104 -5.03 8.28 13.37
C LEU A 104 -3.86 7.34 13.62
N SER A 105 -2.71 7.91 13.93
CA SER A 105 -1.48 7.19 14.30
C SER A 105 -0.88 7.80 15.55
N HIS A 106 0.05 7.10 16.15
CA HIS A 106 0.99 7.68 17.11
C HIS A 106 2.40 7.65 16.52
N LYS A 107 3.22 8.58 16.98
CA LYS A 107 4.64 8.61 16.61
C LYS A 107 5.31 7.33 17.06
N ARG A 108 6.06 6.69 16.15
CA ARG A 108 6.76 5.44 16.46
C ARG A 108 7.66 5.61 17.68
N PRO A 109 7.53 4.75 18.72
CA PRO A 109 8.39 4.81 19.89
C PRO A 109 9.86 4.60 19.52
N VAL A 110 10.72 5.43 20.09
CA VAL A 110 12.17 5.27 19.96
C VAL A 110 12.62 4.02 20.71
N LYS A 111 13.29 3.12 20.00
CA LYS A 111 13.99 1.96 20.58
C LYS A 111 15.48 2.14 20.38
N THR A 112 16.06 1.47 19.37
CA THR A 112 17.45 1.63 18.95
C THR A 112 17.64 2.78 17.95
N ILE A 113 16.58 3.12 17.20
CA ILE A 113 16.59 4.12 16.14
C ILE A 113 15.46 5.10 16.40
N ASP A 114 15.76 6.39 16.34
CA ASP A 114 14.73 7.43 16.24
C ASP A 114 14.38 7.65 14.78
N TYR A 115 13.17 7.24 14.40
CA TYR A 115 12.65 7.44 13.05
C TYR A 115 12.03 8.82 12.82
N GLY A 116 11.96 9.67 13.85
CA GLY A 116 11.36 11.00 13.78
C GLY A 116 9.83 10.97 13.59
N TYR A 117 9.33 11.69 12.59
CA TYR A 117 7.90 11.79 12.26
C TYR A 117 7.39 10.57 11.46
N VAL A 118 7.63 9.37 11.98
CA VAL A 118 7.09 8.12 11.44
C VAL A 118 5.91 7.66 12.30
N GLY A 119 4.80 7.30 11.65
CA GLY A 119 3.55 6.88 12.30
C GLY A 119 3.36 5.37 12.31
N ASP A 120 2.89 4.88 13.46
CA ASP A 120 2.27 3.57 13.60
C ASP A 120 0.75 3.75 13.76
N VAL A 121 -0.03 3.07 12.90
CA VAL A 121 -1.49 3.25 12.83
C VAL A 121 -2.14 2.77 14.13
N GLU A 122 -2.98 3.62 14.70
CA GLU A 122 -3.74 3.35 15.92
C GLU A 122 -5.22 3.08 15.62
N LYS A 123 -5.79 3.89 14.72
CA LYS A 123 -7.22 3.81 14.42
C LYS A 123 -7.52 4.23 12.98
N VAL A 124 -8.39 3.46 12.33
CA VAL A 124 -8.97 3.79 11.02
C VAL A 124 -10.42 4.23 11.21
N ASN A 125 -10.81 5.37 10.63
CA ASN A 125 -12.17 5.90 10.67
C ASN A 125 -13.06 5.19 9.63
N VAL A 126 -13.50 3.99 9.96
CA VAL A 126 -14.35 3.16 9.11
C VAL A 126 -15.64 3.90 8.66
N PRO A 127 -16.37 4.61 9.52
CA PRO A 127 -17.56 5.37 9.09
C PRO A 127 -17.26 6.37 7.99
N PHE A 128 -16.18 7.17 8.11
CA PHE A 128 -15.80 8.15 7.10
C PHE A 128 -15.46 7.49 5.76
N ILE A 129 -14.61 6.46 5.77
CA ILE A 129 -14.22 5.75 4.53
C ILE A 129 -15.45 5.09 3.89
N THR A 130 -16.31 4.46 4.69
CA THR A 130 -17.54 3.82 4.21
C THR A 130 -18.50 4.84 3.58
N LEU A 131 -18.64 6.03 4.15
CA LEU A 131 -19.43 7.13 3.59
C LEU A 131 -18.96 7.50 2.18
N LEU A 132 -17.64 7.63 1.96
CA LEU A 132 -17.08 7.94 0.64
C LEU A 132 -17.42 6.83 -0.37
N LEU A 133 -17.18 5.56 0.02
CA LEU A 133 -17.45 4.40 -0.83
C LEU A 133 -18.94 4.23 -1.17
N GLN A 134 -19.85 4.54 -0.24
CA GLN A 134 -21.29 4.49 -0.44
C GLN A 134 -21.78 5.59 -1.40
N ASN A 135 -21.06 6.72 -1.46
CA ASN A 135 -21.32 7.80 -2.42
C ASN A 135 -20.59 7.64 -3.75
N GLY A 136 -20.08 6.44 -4.05
CA GLY A 136 -19.45 6.12 -5.33
C GLY A 136 -18.05 6.73 -5.52
N LEU A 137 -17.42 7.19 -4.45
CA LEU A 137 -16.04 7.69 -4.48
C LEU A 137 -15.05 6.54 -4.32
N SER A 138 -13.93 6.64 -5.00
CA SER A 138 -12.77 5.76 -4.84
C SER A 138 -11.66 6.50 -4.10
N PRO A 139 -11.45 6.26 -2.77
CA PRO A 139 -10.39 6.89 -2.01
C PRO A 139 -9.01 6.51 -2.51
N VAL A 140 -8.12 7.50 -2.65
CA VAL A 140 -6.70 7.34 -3.01
C VAL A 140 -5.87 7.89 -1.85
N PHE A 141 -5.28 7.00 -1.05
CA PHE A 141 -4.53 7.39 0.13
C PHE A 141 -3.05 7.58 -0.15
N ALA A 142 -2.53 8.74 0.21
CA ALA A 142 -1.11 8.97 0.38
C ALA A 142 -0.60 8.31 1.67
N PRO A 143 0.66 7.86 1.74
CA PRO A 143 1.23 7.21 2.93
C PRO A 143 1.56 8.22 4.04
N LEU A 144 0.58 9.02 4.41
CA LEU A 144 0.62 10.06 5.43
C LEU A 144 -0.55 9.86 6.39
N THR A 145 -0.25 9.89 7.67
CA THR A 145 -1.24 9.85 8.75
C THR A 145 -1.06 11.08 9.65
N PHE A 146 -1.77 11.17 10.74
CA PHE A 146 -1.62 12.25 11.71
C PHE A 146 -1.72 11.72 13.12
N ASP A 147 -1.17 12.44 14.08
CA ASP A 147 -1.31 12.14 15.50
C ASP A 147 -2.29 13.09 16.22
N ALA A 148 -2.60 12.77 17.46
CA ALA A 148 -3.50 13.58 18.27
C ALA A 148 -2.95 15.00 18.57
N GLY A 149 -1.65 15.23 18.39
CA GLY A 149 -1.01 16.54 18.52
C GLY A 149 -1.12 17.41 17.26
N GLY A 150 -1.61 16.83 16.13
CA GLY A 150 -1.74 17.53 14.85
C GLY A 150 -0.51 17.42 13.94
N ASP A 151 0.49 16.61 14.32
CA ASP A 151 1.64 16.36 13.46
C ASP A 151 1.28 15.38 12.33
N ILE A 152 1.73 15.68 11.10
CA ILE A 152 1.70 14.73 9.98
C ILE A 152 2.81 13.70 10.17
N LEU A 153 2.46 12.43 10.00
CA LEU A 153 3.36 11.31 10.15
C LEU A 153 3.52 10.54 8.84
N ASN A 154 4.77 10.25 8.47
CA ASN A 154 5.10 9.36 7.35
C ASN A 154 4.80 7.91 7.77
N THR A 155 3.92 7.24 7.04
CA THR A 155 3.49 5.88 7.35
C THR A 155 3.84 4.95 6.19
N ASN A 156 4.28 3.73 6.49
CA ASN A 156 4.55 2.75 5.45
C ASN A 156 3.26 2.40 4.69
N ALA A 157 3.27 2.50 3.37
CA ALA A 157 2.09 2.30 2.52
C ALA A 157 1.52 0.87 2.61
N ASP A 158 2.36 -0.17 2.75
CA ASP A 158 1.91 -1.55 2.92
C ASP A 158 1.17 -1.72 4.25
N THR A 159 1.73 -1.14 5.32
CA THR A 159 1.10 -1.11 6.65
C THR A 159 -0.24 -0.37 6.60
N GLN A 160 -0.28 0.81 5.98
CA GLN A 160 -1.50 1.60 5.86
C GLN A 160 -2.60 0.84 5.09
N ALA A 161 -2.26 0.20 3.96
CA ALA A 161 -3.20 -0.61 3.18
C ALA A 161 -3.73 -1.80 4.00
N SER A 162 -2.86 -2.48 4.73
CA SER A 162 -3.23 -3.59 5.62
C SER A 162 -4.17 -3.14 6.74
N GLU A 163 -3.88 -2.02 7.41
CA GLU A 163 -4.72 -1.51 8.50
C GLU A 163 -6.10 -1.04 7.99
N ILE A 164 -6.17 -0.40 6.82
CA ILE A 164 -7.46 -0.07 6.18
C ILE A 164 -8.23 -1.36 5.87
N ALA A 165 -7.56 -2.39 5.30
CA ALA A 165 -8.19 -3.65 4.96
C ALA A 165 -8.74 -4.37 6.20
N ARG A 166 -7.95 -4.47 7.26
CA ARG A 166 -8.36 -5.07 8.55
C ARG A 166 -9.53 -4.35 9.18
N ALA A 167 -9.53 -3.01 9.15
CA ALA A 167 -10.61 -2.23 9.74
C ALA A 167 -11.94 -2.42 8.99
N LEU A 168 -11.90 -2.41 7.65
CA LEU A 168 -13.10 -2.54 6.81
C LEU A 168 -13.61 -3.98 6.69
N SER A 169 -12.75 -4.99 6.87
CA SER A 169 -13.14 -6.41 6.81
C SER A 169 -14.13 -6.84 7.88
N ARG A 170 -14.30 -6.04 8.94
CA ARG A 170 -15.31 -6.27 9.98
C ARG A 170 -16.74 -6.06 9.48
N GLY A 171 -16.93 -5.34 8.38
CA GLY A 171 -18.25 -4.99 7.84
C GLY A 171 -18.57 -5.58 6.47
N GLU A 172 -17.57 -5.92 5.68
CA GLU A 172 -17.76 -6.52 4.35
C GLU A 172 -16.54 -7.34 3.90
N ALA A 173 -16.70 -8.17 2.86
CA ALA A 173 -15.61 -8.98 2.32
C ALA A 173 -14.57 -8.09 1.62
N VAL A 174 -13.34 -8.09 2.13
CA VAL A 174 -12.23 -7.27 1.65
C VAL A 174 -11.13 -8.16 1.07
N ASN A 175 -10.68 -7.84 -0.14
CA ASN A 175 -9.43 -8.34 -0.70
C ASN A 175 -8.37 -7.26 -0.55
N LEU A 176 -7.17 -7.62 -0.10
CA LEU A 176 -6.00 -6.76 -0.06
C LEU A 176 -5.07 -7.16 -1.20
N VAL A 177 -4.78 -6.24 -2.12
CA VAL A 177 -3.97 -6.50 -3.31
C VAL A 177 -2.69 -5.69 -3.24
N TYR A 178 -1.57 -6.36 -3.25
CA TYR A 178 -0.25 -5.75 -3.35
C TYR A 178 0.27 -5.87 -4.78
N CYS A 179 0.33 -4.75 -5.50
CA CYS A 179 0.91 -4.68 -6.84
C CYS A 179 2.39 -4.31 -6.74
N PHE A 180 3.24 -5.18 -7.28
CA PHE A 180 4.69 -5.03 -7.36
C PHE A 180 5.17 -5.13 -8.81
N GLU A 181 6.45 -5.43 -9.01
CA GLU A 181 7.08 -5.64 -10.32
C GLU A 181 7.24 -7.13 -10.67
N LYS A 182 6.85 -8.02 -9.78
CA LYS A 182 6.91 -9.47 -9.98
C LYS A 182 5.50 -10.02 -10.11
N LYS A 183 5.35 -11.03 -10.94
CA LYS A 183 4.06 -11.67 -11.22
C LYS A 183 3.38 -12.25 -9.97
N GLY A 184 4.14 -12.49 -8.90
CA GLY A 184 3.64 -13.05 -7.64
C GLY A 184 4.80 -13.47 -6.74
N VAL A 185 4.54 -14.40 -5.81
CA VAL A 185 5.57 -15.13 -5.08
C VAL A 185 6.13 -16.21 -5.99
N LEU A 186 7.43 -16.16 -6.26
CA LEU A 186 8.10 -17.07 -7.18
C LEU A 186 8.74 -18.24 -6.42
N LYS A 187 8.73 -19.45 -7.00
CA LYS A 187 9.51 -20.58 -6.50
C LYS A 187 11.00 -20.39 -6.76
N ASP A 188 11.32 -19.80 -7.91
CA ASP A 188 12.68 -19.41 -8.30
C ASP A 188 12.68 -17.92 -8.65
N ALA A 189 13.46 -17.12 -7.94
CA ALA A 189 13.55 -15.67 -8.15
C ALA A 189 14.11 -15.29 -9.53
N ALA A 190 14.79 -16.20 -10.22
CA ALA A 190 15.31 -16.02 -11.57
C ALA A 190 14.33 -16.41 -12.67
N ASP A 191 13.24 -17.11 -12.34
CA ASP A 191 12.20 -17.55 -13.27
C ASP A 191 10.86 -16.87 -12.96
N ASP A 192 10.53 -15.84 -13.74
CA ASP A 192 9.28 -15.07 -13.57
C ASP A 192 8.01 -15.88 -13.87
N ASP A 193 8.11 -17.07 -14.45
CA ASP A 193 6.98 -17.97 -14.71
C ASP A 193 6.78 -19.02 -13.59
N SER A 194 7.69 -19.08 -12.61
CA SER A 194 7.62 -19.98 -11.45
C SER A 194 6.65 -19.52 -10.35
N VAL A 195 5.55 -18.83 -10.71
CA VAL A 195 4.61 -18.25 -9.77
C VAL A 195 3.91 -19.33 -8.93
N ILE A 196 3.91 -19.15 -7.62
CA ILE A 196 3.08 -19.90 -6.68
C ILE A 196 1.68 -19.29 -6.71
N SER A 197 0.73 -19.91 -7.42
CA SER A 197 -0.61 -19.35 -7.61
C SER A 197 -1.42 -19.26 -6.31
N ARG A 198 -1.19 -20.19 -5.37
CA ARG A 198 -1.89 -20.25 -4.07
C ARG A 198 -0.94 -20.55 -2.94
N LEU A 199 -1.07 -19.81 -1.85
CA LEU A 199 -0.26 -19.98 -0.65
C LEU A 199 -1.17 -20.07 0.58
N THR A 200 -1.11 -21.21 1.27
CA THR A 200 -1.76 -21.46 2.57
C THR A 200 -0.73 -21.44 3.69
N PRO A 201 -1.13 -21.40 4.98
CA PRO A 201 -0.18 -21.49 6.08
C PRO A 201 0.74 -22.71 5.98
N GLU A 202 0.20 -23.86 5.58
CA GLU A 202 0.94 -25.13 5.47
C GLU A 202 1.99 -25.05 4.37
N THR A 203 1.60 -24.60 3.16
CA THR A 203 2.52 -24.45 2.02
C THR A 203 3.54 -23.34 2.25
N TYR A 204 3.18 -22.29 3.00
CA TYR A 204 4.10 -21.23 3.40
C TYR A 204 5.23 -21.77 4.29
N GLU A 205 4.88 -22.50 5.35
CA GLU A 205 5.90 -23.10 6.25
C GLU A 205 6.76 -24.13 5.51
N GLN A 206 6.17 -24.91 4.60
CA GLN A 206 6.92 -25.82 3.75
C GLN A 206 7.95 -25.07 2.90
N TYR A 207 7.54 -24.09 2.09
CA TYR A 207 8.45 -23.34 1.22
C TYR A 207 9.50 -22.52 1.98
N LYS A 208 9.18 -22.08 3.18
CA LYS A 208 10.14 -21.45 4.08
C LYS A 208 11.20 -22.45 4.57
N SER A 209 10.80 -23.66 4.94
CA SER A 209 11.73 -24.72 5.36
C SER A 209 12.61 -25.22 4.21
N GLU A 210 12.10 -25.21 2.99
CA GLU A 210 12.84 -25.57 1.76
C GLU A 210 13.74 -24.43 1.26
N GLY A 211 13.72 -23.23 1.87
CA GLY A 211 14.49 -22.07 1.47
C GLY A 211 14.02 -21.40 0.17
N ILE A 212 12.84 -21.74 -0.32
CA ILE A 212 12.21 -21.11 -1.48
C ILE A 212 11.73 -19.70 -1.10
N ILE A 213 11.09 -19.56 0.09
CA ILE A 213 10.70 -18.27 0.65
C ILE A 213 11.74 -17.86 1.69
N TYR A 214 12.41 -16.74 1.44
CA TYR A 214 13.53 -16.28 2.28
C TYR A 214 13.55 -14.74 2.40
N ASP A 215 14.39 -14.24 3.30
CA ASP A 215 14.72 -12.82 3.53
C ASP A 215 13.50 -11.87 3.53
N GLY A 216 13.53 -10.85 2.69
CA GLY A 216 12.53 -9.80 2.64
C GLY A 216 11.12 -10.24 2.25
N MET A 217 10.93 -11.47 1.72
CA MET A 217 9.60 -12.00 1.42
C MET A 217 8.89 -12.49 2.69
N ILE A 218 9.62 -13.05 3.64
CA ILE A 218 9.07 -13.57 4.91
C ILE A 218 8.22 -12.51 5.64
N PRO A 219 8.74 -11.31 5.98
CA PRO A 219 7.92 -10.33 6.70
C PRO A 219 6.70 -9.83 5.90
N LYS A 220 6.74 -9.85 4.57
CA LYS A 220 5.59 -9.51 3.73
C LYS A 220 4.50 -10.56 3.83
N LEU A 221 4.87 -11.84 3.75
CA LEU A 221 3.93 -12.96 3.86
C LEU A 221 3.37 -13.10 5.28
N ASP A 222 4.21 -12.91 6.30
CA ASP A 222 3.75 -12.88 7.70
C ASP A 222 2.69 -11.80 7.90
N ASN A 223 2.90 -10.60 7.35
CA ASN A 223 1.92 -9.51 7.39
C ASN A 223 0.64 -9.86 6.61
N ALA A 224 0.76 -10.55 5.46
CA ALA A 224 -0.38 -11.01 4.68
C ALA A 224 -1.24 -12.01 5.47
N PHE A 225 -0.62 -13.03 6.07
CA PHE A 225 -1.31 -13.99 6.93
C PHE A 225 -1.90 -13.32 8.18
N ALA A 226 -1.21 -12.34 8.77
CA ALA A 226 -1.75 -11.56 9.89
C ALA A 226 -3.00 -10.77 9.48
N ALA A 227 -3.04 -10.21 8.28
CA ALA A 227 -4.21 -9.52 7.75
C ALA A 227 -5.41 -10.48 7.58
N ILE A 228 -5.18 -11.68 7.04
CA ILE A 228 -6.21 -12.71 6.88
C ILE A 228 -6.75 -13.16 8.23
N ARG A 229 -5.87 -13.48 9.19
CA ARG A 229 -6.29 -13.83 10.57
C ARG A 229 -7.10 -12.72 11.25
N ALA A 230 -6.91 -11.46 10.82
CA ALA A 230 -7.68 -10.32 11.31
C ALA A 230 -9.00 -10.07 10.54
N GLY A 231 -9.38 -10.95 9.59
CA GLY A 231 -10.66 -10.93 8.90
C GLY A 231 -10.61 -10.51 7.42
N VAL A 232 -9.43 -10.15 6.87
CA VAL A 232 -9.29 -9.92 5.42
C VAL A 232 -9.55 -11.23 4.69
N ARG A 233 -10.41 -11.21 3.67
CA ARG A 233 -10.87 -12.43 2.98
C ARG A 233 -9.73 -13.16 2.26
N LYS A 234 -8.91 -12.43 1.54
CA LYS A 234 -7.68 -12.92 0.89
C LYS A 234 -6.70 -11.79 0.67
N VAL A 235 -5.43 -12.13 0.62
CA VAL A 235 -4.38 -11.22 0.17
C VAL A 235 -3.86 -11.70 -1.18
N ILE A 236 -3.66 -10.78 -2.12
CA ILE A 236 -3.18 -11.07 -3.46
C ILE A 236 -1.87 -10.33 -3.67
N ILE A 237 -0.87 -11.01 -4.21
CA ILE A 237 0.40 -10.42 -4.67
C ILE A 237 0.48 -10.62 -6.17
N CYS A 238 0.62 -9.55 -6.94
CA CYS A 238 0.65 -9.61 -8.39
C CYS A 238 1.53 -8.52 -9.01
N ASP A 239 1.82 -8.66 -10.30
CA ASP A 239 2.29 -7.56 -11.12
C ASP A 239 1.18 -6.50 -11.29
N ALA A 240 1.59 -5.24 -11.41
CA ALA A 240 0.66 -4.13 -11.65
C ALA A 240 -0.07 -4.26 -13.00
N ASP A 241 0.53 -4.94 -13.95
CA ASP A 241 -0.05 -5.19 -15.26
C ASP A 241 -1.12 -6.30 -15.24
N ASP A 242 -1.08 -7.20 -14.24
CA ASP A 242 -2.00 -8.33 -14.08
C ASP A 242 -3.11 -8.05 -13.04
N LEU A 243 -3.34 -6.78 -12.67
CA LEU A 243 -4.25 -6.41 -11.56
C LEU A 243 -5.67 -6.98 -11.73
N ALA A 244 -6.24 -6.92 -12.93
CA ALA A 244 -7.61 -7.37 -13.17
C ALA A 244 -7.69 -8.90 -13.05
N GLU A 245 -6.80 -9.60 -13.73
CA GLU A 245 -6.67 -11.06 -13.75
C GLU A 245 -6.39 -11.60 -12.33
N ALA A 246 -5.56 -10.91 -11.56
CA ALA A 246 -5.23 -11.28 -10.19
C ALA A 246 -6.45 -11.15 -9.25
N VAL A 247 -7.25 -10.10 -9.40
CA VAL A 247 -8.50 -9.95 -8.63
C VAL A 247 -9.51 -11.03 -8.97
N GLU A 248 -9.57 -11.45 -10.24
CA GLU A 248 -10.40 -12.56 -10.74
C GLU A 248 -9.86 -13.94 -10.31
N GLY A 249 -8.57 -14.04 -9.97
CA GLY A 249 -7.92 -15.26 -9.47
C GLY A 249 -7.20 -16.07 -10.57
N SER A 250 -6.96 -15.47 -11.74
CA SER A 250 -6.26 -16.11 -12.87
C SER A 250 -4.79 -15.71 -12.99
N ALA A 251 -4.32 -14.75 -12.18
CA ALA A 251 -2.92 -14.34 -12.12
C ALA A 251 -2.47 -14.06 -10.66
N GLY A 252 -1.16 -13.95 -10.47
CA GLY A 252 -0.57 -13.63 -9.18
C GLY A 252 -0.57 -14.79 -8.18
N THR A 253 -0.25 -14.45 -6.92
CA THR A 253 -0.33 -15.34 -5.78
C THR A 253 -1.52 -14.95 -4.90
N THR A 254 -2.46 -15.85 -4.71
CA THR A 254 -3.54 -15.72 -3.71
C THR A 254 -3.09 -16.36 -2.41
N ILE A 255 -3.15 -15.58 -1.32
CA ILE A 255 -2.87 -16.02 0.06
C ILE A 255 -4.21 -16.09 0.79
N GLU A 256 -4.49 -17.23 1.39
CA GLU A 256 -5.75 -17.50 2.08
C GLU A 256 -5.58 -18.59 3.16
N ILE A 257 -6.54 -18.72 4.08
CA ILE A 257 -6.60 -19.74 5.14
C ILE A 257 -7.73 -20.71 4.84
#